data_3aaf46aa8235dd0965402d09f8c4c4af
#
_entry.id   3aaf46aa8235dd0965402d09f8c4c4af
#
_cell.length_a   1.000
_cell.length_b   1.000
_cell.length_c   1.000
_cell.angle_alpha   90.00
_cell.angle_beta   90.00
_cell.angle_gamma   90.00
#
_symmetry.space_group_name_H-M   'P 1'
#
loop_
_entity.id
_entity.type
_entity.pdbx_description
1 polymer ?
#
loop_
_entity_poly.entity_id
_entity_poly.type
_entity_poly.pdbx_seq_one_letter_code
_entity_poly.pdbx_strand_id
1 'polypeptide(L)'
;MVAAVGMFTLMDAIAKYLAQWYPVPGIVWARYVSNVALLLAWFAARGELRRLRTLRPGIQFARGLLLAGATLFYFTSLSVLPLADAAAIAFVLPLFIAALAVPMLKERLDAPRLLAIVAGFAGALIIVRPGSATFTLYALLPMAMALCNALYQILTRKVAGVEHPFTSLIWGAIVGAVLMSAVVPFAWKTPDQVLHWALLGVLGVLASIGHYLLIRAYDHAPATLLAPYTYSGLVWAMLLGLAVFGNFPDGWSLTGMAVIVASGLFLANRQRLTVRRG
;
A
#
# COMPACT_ATOMS: atom_id res chain seq x y z
N MET A 1 10.11 8.75 -6.69
CA MET A 1 8.67 8.45 -6.48
C MET A 1 8.11 7.55 -7.58
N VAL A 2 8.05 7.95 -8.86
CA VAL A 2 7.46 7.13 -9.96
C VAL A 2 8.05 5.72 -10.03
N ALA A 3 9.38 5.58 -9.93
CA ALA A 3 10.04 4.27 -9.91
C ALA A 3 9.67 3.45 -8.65
N ALA A 4 9.56 4.09 -7.48
CA ALA A 4 9.13 3.40 -6.25
C ALA A 4 7.72 2.81 -6.41
N VAL A 5 6.80 3.62 -6.93
CA VAL A 5 5.42 3.19 -7.19
C VAL A 5 5.39 2.09 -8.24
N GLY A 6 6.20 2.18 -9.30
CA GLY A 6 6.35 1.13 -10.30
C GLY A 6 6.82 -0.22 -9.71
N MET A 7 7.77 -0.18 -8.75
CA MET A 7 8.20 -1.40 -8.02
C MET A 7 7.05 -2.03 -7.22
N PHE A 8 6.26 -1.20 -6.52
CA PHE A 8 5.09 -1.72 -5.78
C PHE A 8 4.03 -2.29 -6.73
N THR A 9 3.72 -1.61 -7.84
CA THR A 9 2.72 -2.12 -8.79
C THR A 9 3.20 -3.39 -9.49
N LEU A 10 4.50 -3.51 -9.79
CA LEU A 10 5.07 -4.76 -10.31
C LEU A 10 4.97 -5.89 -9.28
N MET A 11 5.25 -5.61 -8.01
CA MET A 11 5.04 -6.56 -6.91
C MET A 11 3.58 -7.01 -6.84
N ASP A 12 2.63 -6.08 -6.97
CA ASP A 12 1.19 -6.35 -6.95
C ASP A 12 0.76 -7.23 -8.15
N ALA A 13 1.31 -6.98 -9.33
CA ALA A 13 1.09 -7.81 -10.52
C ALA A 13 1.62 -9.24 -10.33
N ILE A 14 2.82 -9.40 -9.75
CA ILE A 14 3.38 -10.71 -9.42
C ILE A 14 2.52 -11.41 -8.37
N ALA A 15 2.09 -10.70 -7.32
CA ALA A 15 1.20 -11.27 -6.30
C ALA A 15 -0.13 -11.73 -6.89
N LYS A 16 -0.73 -10.93 -7.79
CA LYS A 16 -1.95 -11.30 -8.53
C LYS A 16 -1.72 -12.54 -9.41
N TYR A 17 -0.60 -12.62 -10.11
CA TYR A 17 -0.26 -13.79 -10.92
C TYR A 17 -0.14 -15.05 -10.06
N LEU A 18 0.61 -14.99 -8.94
CA LEU A 18 0.79 -16.11 -8.02
C LEU A 18 -0.50 -16.53 -7.32
N ALA A 19 -1.43 -15.59 -7.07
CA ALA A 19 -2.72 -15.86 -6.44
C ALA A 19 -3.65 -16.76 -7.28
N GLN A 20 -3.34 -16.97 -8.56
CA GLN A 20 -4.03 -17.95 -9.41
C GLN A 20 -3.68 -19.40 -9.05
N TRP A 21 -2.54 -19.62 -8.40
CA TRP A 21 -1.97 -20.94 -8.12
C TRP A 21 -1.84 -21.24 -6.64
N TYR A 22 -1.63 -20.20 -5.81
CA TYR A 22 -1.29 -20.32 -4.39
C TYR A 22 -2.23 -19.49 -3.52
N PRO A 23 -2.54 -19.98 -2.31
CA PRO A 23 -3.30 -19.21 -1.34
C PRO A 23 -2.60 -17.89 -0.97
N VAL A 24 -3.37 -16.82 -0.90
CA VAL A 24 -2.86 -15.46 -0.61
C VAL A 24 -2.03 -15.38 0.68
N PRO A 25 -2.39 -16.04 1.80
CA PRO A 25 -1.55 -16.01 3.01
C PRO A 25 -0.11 -16.49 2.79
N GLY A 26 0.08 -17.51 1.94
CA GLY A 26 1.42 -18.00 1.56
C GLY A 26 2.24 -16.96 0.79
N ILE A 27 1.59 -16.26 -0.14
CA ILE A 27 2.22 -15.18 -0.92
C ILE A 27 2.63 -14.00 -0.01
N VAL A 28 1.73 -13.60 0.89
CA VAL A 28 2.00 -12.53 1.87
C VAL A 28 3.12 -12.93 2.82
N TRP A 29 3.13 -14.17 3.29
CA TRP A 29 4.20 -14.71 4.13
C TRP A 29 5.55 -14.66 3.41
N ALA A 30 5.63 -15.19 2.19
CA ALA A 30 6.85 -15.19 1.40
C ALA A 30 7.39 -13.77 1.16
N ARG A 31 6.52 -12.81 0.86
CA ARG A 31 6.86 -11.40 0.74
C ARG A 31 7.51 -10.85 2.01
N TYR A 32 6.93 -11.12 3.20
CA TYR A 32 7.47 -10.61 4.44
C TYR A 32 8.77 -11.30 4.86
N VAL A 33 8.86 -12.64 4.71
CA VAL A 33 10.06 -13.40 5.05
C VAL A 33 11.22 -13.01 4.16
N SER A 34 11.03 -12.92 2.84
CA SER A 34 12.07 -12.49 1.91
C SER A 34 12.51 -11.03 2.17
N ASN A 35 11.57 -10.13 2.54
CA ASN A 35 11.88 -8.77 2.93
C ASN A 35 12.73 -8.73 4.23
N VAL A 36 12.36 -9.49 5.26
CA VAL A 36 13.14 -9.61 6.50
C VAL A 36 14.53 -10.15 6.23
N ALA A 37 14.63 -11.25 5.46
CA ALA A 37 15.91 -11.86 5.13
C ALA A 37 16.86 -10.88 4.43
N LEU A 38 16.34 -10.13 3.44
CA LEU A 38 17.12 -9.14 2.71
C LEU A 38 17.58 -7.99 3.62
N LEU A 39 16.69 -7.45 4.46
CA LEU A 39 17.02 -6.35 5.37
C LEU A 39 18.01 -6.79 6.46
N LEU A 40 17.86 -8.01 6.99
CA LEU A 40 18.81 -8.56 7.96
C LEU A 40 20.19 -8.77 7.33
N ALA A 41 20.24 -9.34 6.13
CA ALA A 41 21.50 -9.50 5.39
C ALA A 41 22.17 -8.13 5.12
N TRP A 42 21.40 -7.13 4.73
CA TRP A 42 21.89 -5.76 4.53
C TRP A 42 22.44 -5.14 5.83
N PHE A 43 21.73 -5.27 6.95
CA PHE A 43 22.18 -4.73 8.24
C PHE A 43 23.40 -5.47 8.77
N ALA A 44 23.47 -6.81 8.58
CA ALA A 44 24.63 -7.59 8.97
C ALA A 44 25.89 -7.18 8.18
N ALA A 45 25.75 -7.05 6.84
CA ALA A 45 26.85 -6.65 5.97
C ALA A 45 27.39 -5.24 6.26
N ARG A 46 26.54 -4.36 6.85
CA ARG A 46 26.92 -2.98 7.23
C ARG A 46 27.27 -2.80 8.70
N GLY A 47 27.18 -3.84 9.52
CA GLY A 47 27.36 -3.73 10.97
C GLY A 47 26.26 -2.92 11.67
N GLU A 48 25.09 -2.79 11.03
CA GLU A 48 23.98 -1.93 11.49
C GLU A 48 22.89 -2.70 12.26
N LEU A 49 23.17 -3.88 12.82
CA LEU A 49 22.20 -4.70 13.57
C LEU A 49 21.58 -3.96 14.77
N ARG A 50 22.21 -2.89 15.24
CA ARG A 50 21.63 -2.01 16.28
C ARG A 50 20.28 -1.39 15.84
N ARG A 51 20.00 -1.30 14.56
CA ARG A 51 18.73 -0.80 14.00
C ARG A 51 17.53 -1.72 14.26
N LEU A 52 17.78 -2.94 14.76
CA LEU A 52 16.71 -3.84 15.24
C LEU A 52 16.13 -3.36 16.58
N ARG A 53 16.84 -2.52 17.33
CA ARG A 53 16.34 -1.98 18.61
C ARG A 53 15.40 -0.81 18.37
N THR A 54 14.22 -0.87 18.98
CA THR A 54 13.22 0.19 18.96
C THR A 54 12.99 0.76 20.35
N LEU A 55 12.72 2.06 20.41
CA LEU A 55 12.32 2.76 21.63
C LEU A 55 10.81 2.69 21.90
N ARG A 56 10.01 2.31 20.88
CA ARG A 56 8.54 2.31 20.91
C ARG A 56 7.95 0.98 20.42
N PRO A 57 8.24 -0.17 21.07
CA PRO A 57 7.87 -1.49 20.55
C PRO A 57 6.36 -1.66 20.35
N GLY A 58 5.52 -1.13 21.25
CA GLY A 58 4.07 -1.24 21.12
C GLY A 58 3.51 -0.52 19.86
N ILE A 59 4.07 0.68 19.54
CA ILE A 59 3.66 1.38 18.32
C ILE A 59 4.18 0.65 17.08
N GLN A 60 5.40 0.13 17.11
CA GLN A 60 5.95 -0.64 15.98
C GLN A 60 5.15 -1.93 15.73
N PHE A 61 4.73 -2.62 16.80
CA PHE A 61 3.85 -3.80 16.68
C PHE A 61 2.50 -3.44 16.06
N ALA A 62 1.84 -2.38 16.58
CA ALA A 62 0.55 -1.92 16.03
C ALA A 62 0.68 -1.52 14.54
N ARG A 63 1.75 -0.83 14.17
CA ARG A 63 2.06 -0.50 12.77
C ARG A 63 2.26 -1.74 11.91
N GLY A 64 3.02 -2.72 12.42
CA GLY A 64 3.25 -3.97 11.71
C GLY A 64 1.97 -4.77 11.50
N LEU A 65 1.08 -4.82 12.51
CA LEU A 65 -0.24 -5.45 12.41
C LEU A 65 -1.11 -4.77 11.33
N LEU A 66 -1.19 -3.44 11.35
CA LEU A 66 -1.95 -2.69 10.36
C LEU A 66 -1.40 -2.87 8.94
N LEU A 67 -0.08 -2.91 8.79
CA LEU A 67 0.57 -3.13 7.49
C LEU A 67 0.35 -4.56 6.99
N ALA A 68 0.39 -5.57 7.88
CA ALA A 68 0.10 -6.95 7.55
C ALA A 68 -1.36 -7.12 7.12
N GLY A 69 -2.30 -6.54 7.86
CA GLY A 69 -3.72 -6.51 7.51
C GLY A 69 -3.96 -5.83 6.16
N ALA A 70 -3.36 -4.66 5.96
CA ALA A 70 -3.44 -3.94 4.69
C ALA A 70 -2.94 -4.81 3.52
N THR A 71 -1.79 -5.46 3.67
CA THR A 71 -1.24 -6.34 2.62
C THR A 71 -2.14 -7.53 2.35
N LEU A 72 -2.67 -8.17 3.40
CA LEU A 72 -3.56 -9.32 3.27
C LEU A 72 -4.85 -8.93 2.55
N PHE A 73 -5.50 -7.84 2.95
CA PHE A 73 -6.71 -7.34 2.28
C PHE A 73 -6.45 -7.01 0.81
N TYR A 74 -5.35 -6.32 0.53
CA TYR A 74 -5.05 -5.92 -0.84
C TYR A 74 -4.73 -7.12 -1.73
N PHE A 75 -3.86 -8.04 -1.30
CA PHE A 75 -3.52 -9.23 -2.10
C PHE A 75 -4.73 -10.16 -2.27
N THR A 76 -5.61 -10.23 -1.27
CA THR A 76 -6.89 -10.96 -1.42
C THR A 76 -7.79 -10.28 -2.44
N SER A 77 -7.84 -8.95 -2.50
CA SER A 77 -8.60 -8.27 -3.55
C SER A 77 -8.03 -8.54 -4.95
N LEU A 78 -6.70 -8.55 -5.08
CA LEU A 78 -6.02 -8.80 -6.35
C LEU A 78 -6.28 -10.21 -6.90
N SER A 79 -6.57 -11.20 -6.04
CA SER A 79 -6.91 -12.56 -6.51
C SER A 79 -8.22 -12.62 -7.29
N VAL A 80 -9.09 -11.60 -7.13
CA VAL A 80 -10.42 -11.55 -7.77
C VAL A 80 -10.57 -10.35 -8.70
N LEU A 81 -10.12 -9.16 -8.27
CA LEU A 81 -10.33 -7.93 -9.02
C LEU A 81 -9.25 -7.70 -10.10
N PRO A 82 -9.58 -6.97 -11.17
CA PRO A 82 -8.58 -6.41 -12.07
C PRO A 82 -7.58 -5.54 -11.31
N LEU A 83 -6.30 -5.57 -11.73
CA LEU A 83 -5.21 -4.84 -11.04
C LEU A 83 -5.48 -3.33 -10.97
N ALA A 84 -5.96 -2.75 -12.05
CA ALA A 84 -6.24 -1.32 -12.14
C ALA A 84 -7.42 -0.89 -11.25
N ASP A 85 -8.48 -1.70 -11.17
CA ASP A 85 -9.65 -1.40 -10.33
C ASP A 85 -9.30 -1.48 -8.84
N ALA A 86 -8.58 -2.53 -8.43
CA ALA A 86 -8.08 -2.66 -7.05
C ALA A 86 -7.16 -1.48 -6.68
N ALA A 87 -6.22 -1.10 -7.56
CA ALA A 87 -5.36 0.05 -7.36
C ALA A 87 -6.15 1.35 -7.24
N ALA A 88 -7.14 1.56 -8.12
CA ALA A 88 -7.96 2.77 -8.11
C ALA A 88 -8.75 2.93 -6.82
N ILE A 89 -9.40 1.87 -6.35
CA ILE A 89 -10.13 1.88 -5.07
C ILE A 89 -9.15 2.15 -3.91
N ALA A 90 -7.95 1.59 -3.93
CA ALA A 90 -6.93 1.82 -2.93
C ALA A 90 -6.48 3.30 -2.84
N PHE A 91 -6.59 4.06 -3.93
CA PHE A 91 -6.28 5.49 -3.95
C PHE A 91 -7.27 6.38 -3.15
N VAL A 92 -8.27 5.81 -2.49
CA VAL A 92 -9.03 6.52 -1.43
C VAL A 92 -8.19 6.73 -0.16
N LEU A 93 -7.01 6.12 -0.05
CA LEU A 93 -6.09 6.24 1.09
C LEU A 93 -5.84 7.68 1.55
N PRO A 94 -5.51 8.68 0.70
CA PRO A 94 -5.31 10.06 1.14
C PRO A 94 -6.58 10.67 1.77
N LEU A 95 -7.75 10.22 1.34
CA LEU A 95 -9.03 10.68 1.86
C LEU A 95 -9.28 10.11 3.27
N PHE A 96 -8.96 8.84 3.51
CA PHE A 96 -8.97 8.26 4.86
C PHE A 96 -7.98 8.97 5.79
N ILE A 97 -6.76 9.29 5.32
CA ILE A 97 -5.79 10.05 6.11
C ILE A 97 -6.39 11.41 6.50
N ALA A 98 -6.98 12.15 5.56
CA ALA A 98 -7.59 13.44 5.82
C ALA A 98 -8.78 13.34 6.78
N ALA A 99 -9.64 12.32 6.64
CA ALA A 99 -10.78 12.09 7.52
C ALA A 99 -10.34 11.72 8.94
N LEU A 100 -9.35 10.85 9.09
CA LEU A 100 -8.83 10.38 10.38
C LEU A 100 -7.96 11.43 11.09
N ALA A 101 -7.33 12.36 10.37
CA ALA A 101 -6.56 13.44 10.96
C ALA A 101 -7.42 14.33 11.89
N VAL A 102 -8.70 14.47 11.60
CA VAL A 102 -9.64 15.25 12.44
C VAL A 102 -9.74 14.68 13.86
N PRO A 103 -10.19 13.44 14.09
CA PRO A 103 -10.32 12.90 15.44
C PRO A 103 -8.98 12.55 16.10
N MET A 104 -7.95 12.13 15.31
CA MET A 104 -6.70 11.59 15.84
C MET A 104 -5.61 12.67 16.05
N LEU A 105 -5.61 13.72 15.23
CA LEU A 105 -4.64 14.81 15.28
C LEU A 105 -5.29 16.14 15.70
N LYS A 106 -6.61 16.15 15.96
CA LYS A 106 -7.40 17.33 16.31
C LYS A 106 -7.31 18.44 15.26
N GLU A 107 -7.13 18.07 14.00
CA GLU A 107 -7.14 19.01 12.88
C GLU A 107 -8.57 19.46 12.57
N ARG A 108 -8.74 20.70 12.08
CA ARG A 108 -10.06 21.19 11.64
C ARG A 108 -10.33 20.77 10.20
N LEU A 109 -11.53 20.26 9.95
CA LEU A 109 -12.00 19.94 8.61
C LEU A 109 -12.71 21.18 8.05
N ASP A 110 -12.16 21.77 7.01
CA ASP A 110 -12.84 22.81 6.25
C ASP A 110 -13.78 22.22 5.19
N ALA A 111 -14.80 22.96 4.79
CA ALA A 111 -15.82 22.48 3.83
C ALA A 111 -15.22 21.98 2.50
N PRO A 112 -14.22 22.61 1.87
CA PRO A 112 -13.60 22.09 0.67
C PRO A 112 -12.84 20.77 0.87
N ARG A 113 -12.23 20.53 2.04
CA ARG A 113 -11.63 19.24 2.38
C ARG A 113 -12.70 18.15 2.48
N LEU A 114 -13.81 18.46 3.15
CA LEU A 114 -14.94 17.54 3.26
C LEU A 114 -15.49 17.19 1.87
N LEU A 115 -15.66 18.17 0.98
CA LEU A 115 -16.12 17.94 -0.39
C LEU A 115 -15.16 17.03 -1.18
N ALA A 116 -13.85 17.24 -1.06
CA ALA A 116 -12.87 16.37 -1.70
C ALA A 116 -12.96 14.92 -1.19
N ILE A 117 -13.12 14.74 0.13
CA ILE A 117 -13.28 13.41 0.74
C ILE A 117 -14.53 12.73 0.19
N VAL A 118 -15.68 13.41 0.23
CA VAL A 118 -16.97 12.89 -0.25
C VAL A 118 -16.88 12.54 -1.76
N ALA A 119 -16.34 13.45 -2.57
CA ALA A 119 -16.17 13.22 -4.01
C ALA A 119 -15.27 12.00 -4.31
N GLY A 120 -14.16 11.86 -3.60
CA GLY A 120 -13.27 10.71 -3.80
C GLY A 120 -13.90 9.38 -3.37
N PHE A 121 -14.67 9.35 -2.28
CA PHE A 121 -15.44 8.16 -1.91
C PHE A 121 -16.54 7.85 -2.94
N ALA A 122 -17.21 8.88 -3.49
CA ALA A 122 -18.15 8.69 -4.59
C ALA A 122 -17.46 8.08 -5.82
N GLY A 123 -16.23 8.52 -6.15
CA GLY A 123 -15.41 7.91 -7.19
C GLY A 123 -15.14 6.42 -6.94
N ALA A 124 -14.83 6.03 -5.70
CA ALA A 124 -14.65 4.63 -5.34
C ALA A 124 -15.95 3.83 -5.51
N LEU A 125 -17.10 4.39 -5.11
CA LEU A 125 -18.41 3.76 -5.28
C LEU A 125 -18.77 3.58 -6.76
N ILE A 126 -18.36 4.49 -7.65
CA ILE A 126 -18.53 4.37 -9.10
C ILE A 126 -17.77 3.14 -9.63
N ILE A 127 -16.57 2.84 -9.09
CA ILE A 127 -15.80 1.65 -9.47
C ILE A 127 -16.42 0.38 -8.87
N VAL A 128 -16.77 0.42 -7.59
CA VAL A 128 -17.31 -0.73 -6.84
C VAL A 128 -18.70 -1.14 -7.34
N ARG A 129 -19.54 -0.20 -7.77
CA ARG A 129 -20.91 -0.40 -8.30
C ARG A 129 -21.79 -1.29 -7.40
N PRO A 130 -22.00 -0.92 -6.12
CA PRO A 130 -22.82 -1.73 -5.22
C PRO A 130 -24.24 -1.94 -5.81
N GLY A 131 -24.72 -3.17 -5.77
CA GLY A 131 -26.03 -3.54 -6.32
C GLY A 131 -26.05 -3.86 -7.83
N SER A 132 -24.93 -3.74 -8.55
CA SER A 132 -24.84 -4.18 -9.95
C SER A 132 -24.57 -5.69 -10.04
N ALA A 133 -24.80 -6.30 -11.21
CA ALA A 133 -24.46 -7.70 -11.47
C ALA A 133 -22.93 -7.98 -11.40
N THR A 134 -22.10 -6.94 -11.54
CA THR A 134 -20.64 -7.03 -11.46
C THR A 134 -20.11 -6.78 -10.04
N PHE A 135 -20.98 -6.45 -9.08
CA PHE A 135 -20.58 -6.19 -7.70
C PHE A 135 -20.03 -7.44 -7.01
N THR A 136 -18.91 -7.29 -6.35
CA THR A 136 -18.35 -8.32 -5.47
C THR A 136 -17.92 -7.70 -4.13
N LEU A 137 -18.12 -8.43 -3.04
CA LEU A 137 -17.65 -8.01 -1.71
C LEU A 137 -16.13 -7.83 -1.65
N TYR A 138 -15.38 -8.49 -2.52
CA TYR A 138 -13.93 -8.32 -2.63
C TYR A 138 -13.52 -6.88 -3.02
N ALA A 139 -14.42 -6.11 -3.65
CA ALA A 139 -14.18 -4.70 -3.95
C ALA A 139 -14.11 -3.80 -2.69
N LEU A 140 -14.58 -4.27 -1.54
CA LEU A 140 -14.42 -3.58 -0.26
C LEU A 140 -13.03 -3.78 0.36
N LEU A 141 -12.29 -4.81 -0.05
CA LEU A 141 -10.98 -5.12 0.52
C LEU A 141 -9.92 -4.03 0.23
N PRO A 142 -9.82 -3.43 -0.97
CA PRO A 142 -8.92 -2.30 -1.18
C PRO A 142 -9.26 -1.08 -0.31
N MET A 143 -10.54 -0.88 0.03
CA MET A 143 -10.96 0.17 0.97
C MET A 143 -10.51 -0.17 2.40
N ALA A 144 -10.68 -1.41 2.84
CA ALA A 144 -10.18 -1.89 4.13
C ALA A 144 -8.65 -1.78 4.22
N MET A 145 -7.94 -2.12 3.14
CA MET A 145 -6.50 -1.90 3.01
C MET A 145 -6.17 -0.42 3.17
N ALA A 146 -6.86 0.47 2.47
CA ALA A 146 -6.61 1.91 2.53
C ALA A 146 -6.84 2.47 3.96
N LEU A 147 -7.86 1.99 4.67
CA LEU A 147 -8.10 2.34 6.07
C LEU A 147 -6.97 1.87 6.98
N CYS A 148 -6.56 0.60 6.90
CA CYS A 148 -5.43 0.06 7.66
C CYS A 148 -4.14 0.84 7.38
N ASN A 149 -3.90 1.16 6.12
CA ASN A 149 -2.71 1.91 5.70
C ASN A 149 -2.77 3.38 6.18
N ALA A 150 -3.94 4.02 6.20
CA ALA A 150 -4.11 5.35 6.77
C ALA A 150 -3.76 5.37 8.26
N LEU A 151 -4.28 4.41 9.03
CA LEU A 151 -3.94 4.26 10.45
C LEU A 151 -2.44 3.98 10.65
N TYR A 152 -1.86 3.09 9.84
CA TYR A 152 -0.41 2.84 9.81
C TYR A 152 0.40 4.12 9.59
N GLN A 153 0.00 4.97 8.64
CA GLN A 153 0.70 6.23 8.36
C GLN A 153 0.56 7.24 9.51
N ILE A 154 -0.60 7.31 10.16
CA ILE A 154 -0.81 8.17 11.33
C ILE A 154 0.09 7.71 12.50
N LEU A 155 0.16 6.39 12.77
CA LEU A 155 1.08 5.86 13.78
C LEU A 155 2.54 6.08 13.39
N THR A 156 2.86 6.03 12.10
CA THR A 156 4.22 6.33 11.59
C THR A 156 4.61 7.77 11.91
N ARG A 157 3.69 8.73 11.77
CA ARG A 157 3.94 10.13 12.17
C ARG A 157 4.25 10.28 13.66
N LYS A 158 3.67 9.44 14.53
CA LYS A 158 3.93 9.46 15.99
C LYS A 158 5.33 8.99 16.38
N VAL A 159 5.99 8.22 15.53
CA VAL A 159 7.39 7.75 15.75
C VAL A 159 8.41 8.51 14.91
N ALA A 160 7.97 9.38 14.02
CA ALA A 160 8.85 10.21 13.20
C ALA A 160 9.70 11.11 14.09
N GLY A 161 11.01 11.18 13.81
CA GLY A 161 11.98 11.93 14.61
C GLY A 161 12.45 11.23 15.89
N VAL A 162 11.76 10.16 16.33
CA VAL A 162 12.18 9.34 17.50
C VAL A 162 12.84 8.05 17.04
N GLU A 163 12.31 7.44 15.98
CA GLU A 163 12.79 6.17 15.43
C GLU A 163 13.50 6.36 14.09
N HIS A 164 14.54 5.57 13.88
CA HIS A 164 15.17 5.56 12.57
C HIS A 164 14.25 4.92 11.52
N PRO A 165 14.13 5.45 10.28
CA PRO A 165 13.25 4.91 9.25
C PRO A 165 13.45 3.42 8.96
N PHE A 166 14.70 2.96 8.92
CA PHE A 166 15.01 1.53 8.71
C PHE A 166 14.60 0.65 9.90
N THR A 167 14.62 1.15 11.14
CA THR A 167 14.05 0.47 12.31
C THR A 167 12.55 0.25 12.12
N SER A 168 11.86 1.27 11.70
CA SER A 168 10.42 1.20 11.42
C SER A 168 10.09 0.26 10.25
N LEU A 169 10.96 0.18 9.25
CA LEU A 169 10.80 -0.71 8.10
C LEU A 169 10.96 -2.18 8.50
N ILE A 170 12.06 -2.52 9.19
CA ILE A 170 12.33 -3.90 9.58
C ILE A 170 11.31 -4.43 10.60
N TRP A 171 10.84 -3.61 11.55
CA TRP A 171 9.80 -4.00 12.50
C TRP A 171 8.48 -4.31 11.82
N GLY A 172 8.07 -3.49 10.83
CA GLY A 172 6.88 -3.78 10.01
C GLY A 172 6.98 -5.13 9.29
N ALA A 173 8.16 -5.43 8.74
CA ALA A 173 8.42 -6.70 8.07
C ALA A 173 8.45 -7.89 9.06
N ILE A 174 9.11 -7.76 10.23
CA ILE A 174 9.18 -8.81 11.25
C ILE A 174 7.79 -9.15 11.78
N VAL A 175 6.99 -8.14 12.15
CA VAL A 175 5.64 -8.37 12.67
C VAL A 175 4.78 -9.06 11.61
N GLY A 176 4.83 -8.62 10.35
CA GLY A 176 4.13 -9.28 9.25
C GLY A 176 4.59 -10.73 9.04
N ALA A 177 5.90 -10.98 9.06
CA ALA A 177 6.45 -12.33 8.93
C ALA A 177 6.00 -13.25 10.06
N VAL A 178 6.07 -12.80 11.32
CA VAL A 178 5.64 -13.58 12.50
C VAL A 178 4.15 -13.88 12.44
N LEU A 179 3.31 -12.88 12.17
CA LEU A 179 1.86 -13.07 12.07
C LEU A 179 1.49 -14.06 10.95
N MET A 180 2.08 -13.89 9.78
CA MET A 180 1.82 -14.79 8.66
C MET A 180 2.41 -16.19 8.87
N SER A 181 3.48 -16.34 9.64
CA SER A 181 4.02 -17.65 10.03
C SER A 181 3.06 -18.45 10.91
N ALA A 182 2.18 -17.79 11.66
CA ALA A 182 1.11 -18.46 12.40
C ALA A 182 -0.05 -18.91 11.50
N VAL A 183 -0.26 -18.27 10.37
CA VAL A 183 -1.38 -18.53 9.44
C VAL A 183 -0.97 -19.51 8.33
N VAL A 184 0.25 -19.40 7.83
CA VAL A 184 0.72 -20.14 6.67
C VAL A 184 0.65 -21.67 6.80
N PRO A 185 0.84 -22.32 7.97
CA PRO A 185 0.74 -23.77 8.08
C PRO A 185 -0.64 -24.31 7.68
N PHE A 186 -1.69 -23.49 7.80
CA PHE A 186 -3.06 -23.85 7.45
C PHE A 186 -3.44 -23.54 5.99
N ALA A 187 -2.58 -22.81 5.28
CA ALA A 187 -2.86 -22.31 3.94
C ALA A 187 -1.64 -22.42 3.00
N TRP A 188 -0.66 -23.28 3.35
CA TRP A 188 0.53 -23.46 2.51
C TRP A 188 0.24 -24.42 1.36
N LYS A 189 0.67 -24.00 0.17
CA LYS A 189 0.80 -24.86 -0.99
C LYS A 189 2.22 -24.70 -1.55
N THR A 190 2.97 -25.79 -1.59
CA THR A 190 4.35 -25.79 -2.06
C THR A 190 4.40 -25.49 -3.57
N PRO A 191 5.21 -24.53 -4.02
CA PRO A 191 5.36 -24.25 -5.44
C PRO A 191 5.98 -25.42 -6.20
N ASP A 192 5.35 -25.79 -7.33
CA ASP A 192 5.77 -26.88 -8.19
C ASP A 192 6.84 -26.47 -9.21
N GLN A 193 6.96 -25.14 -9.46
CA GLN A 193 7.85 -24.58 -10.47
C GLN A 193 8.93 -23.70 -9.83
N VAL A 194 10.16 -23.82 -10.30
CA VAL A 194 11.29 -22.98 -9.88
C VAL A 194 11.00 -21.49 -10.08
N LEU A 195 10.31 -21.15 -11.18
CA LEU A 195 9.88 -19.77 -11.45
C LEU A 195 9.01 -19.19 -10.32
N HIS A 196 8.06 -19.98 -9.78
CA HIS A 196 7.18 -19.50 -8.72
C HIS A 196 7.94 -19.28 -7.41
N TRP A 197 8.93 -20.10 -7.10
CA TRP A 197 9.85 -19.86 -5.98
C TRP A 197 10.64 -18.55 -6.15
N ALA A 198 11.16 -18.32 -7.35
CA ALA A 198 11.87 -17.08 -7.66
C ALA A 198 10.95 -15.85 -7.53
N LEU A 199 9.71 -15.94 -8.06
CA LEU A 199 8.73 -14.86 -7.96
C LEU A 199 8.33 -14.55 -6.50
N LEU A 200 8.15 -15.59 -5.66
CA LEU A 200 7.90 -15.41 -4.22
C LEU A 200 9.04 -14.68 -3.52
N GLY A 201 10.30 -15.00 -3.85
CA GLY A 201 11.48 -14.30 -3.34
C GLY A 201 11.57 -12.86 -3.83
N VAL A 202 11.25 -12.62 -5.11
CA VAL A 202 11.28 -11.29 -5.75
C VAL A 202 10.28 -10.32 -5.10
N LEU A 203 9.15 -10.79 -4.55
CA LEU A 203 8.20 -9.93 -3.85
C LEU A 203 8.85 -9.11 -2.73
N GLY A 204 9.69 -9.74 -1.90
CA GLY A 204 10.40 -9.04 -0.82
C GLY A 204 11.49 -8.11 -1.33
N VAL A 205 12.15 -8.47 -2.43
CA VAL A 205 13.15 -7.60 -3.09
C VAL A 205 12.49 -6.34 -3.62
N LEU A 206 11.38 -6.47 -4.35
CA LEU A 206 10.61 -5.35 -4.89
C LEU A 206 10.06 -4.46 -3.75
N ALA A 207 9.55 -5.06 -2.68
CA ALA A 207 9.12 -4.32 -1.48
C ALA A 207 10.28 -3.52 -0.88
N SER A 208 11.46 -4.12 -0.71
CA SER A 208 12.64 -3.46 -0.14
C SER A 208 13.13 -2.31 -1.02
N ILE A 209 13.28 -2.55 -2.33
CA ILE A 209 13.71 -1.52 -3.29
C ILE A 209 12.68 -0.40 -3.37
N GLY A 210 11.39 -0.73 -3.48
CA GLY A 210 10.31 0.24 -3.52
C GLY A 210 10.32 1.15 -2.29
N HIS A 211 10.43 0.60 -1.09
CA HIS A 211 10.53 1.38 0.13
C HIS A 211 11.81 2.20 0.23
N TYR A 212 12.95 1.66 -0.20
CA TYR A 212 14.21 2.42 -0.27
C TYR A 212 14.08 3.62 -1.20
N LEU A 213 13.57 3.42 -2.41
CA LEU A 213 13.34 4.51 -3.37
C LEU A 213 12.34 5.55 -2.85
N LEU A 214 11.31 5.10 -2.11
CA LEU A 214 10.34 5.96 -1.48
C LEU A 214 10.98 6.85 -0.40
N ILE A 215 11.80 6.27 0.48
CA ILE A 215 12.56 7.02 1.49
C ILE A 215 13.46 8.04 0.80
N ARG A 216 14.22 7.62 -0.21
CA ARG A 216 15.10 8.52 -0.97
C ARG A 216 14.34 9.64 -1.67
N ALA A 217 13.14 9.39 -2.17
CA ALA A 217 12.31 10.45 -2.74
C ALA A 217 11.92 11.49 -1.67
N TYR A 218 11.55 11.07 -0.48
CA TYR A 218 11.23 11.98 0.64
C TYR A 218 12.44 12.73 1.18
N ASP A 219 13.64 12.18 1.08
CA ASP A 219 14.88 12.90 1.42
C ASP A 219 15.15 14.11 0.51
N HIS A 220 14.65 14.05 -0.75
CA HIS A 220 14.93 15.08 -1.78
C HIS A 220 13.80 16.07 -2.00
N ALA A 221 12.57 15.74 -1.57
CA ALA A 221 11.40 16.58 -1.81
C ALA A 221 10.31 16.39 -0.75
N PRO A 222 9.59 17.45 -0.38
CA PRO A 222 8.49 17.36 0.59
C PRO A 222 7.35 16.52 0.04
N ALA A 223 6.62 15.86 0.95
CA ALA A 223 5.50 14.98 0.63
C ALA A 223 4.44 15.65 -0.27
N THR A 224 4.20 16.94 -0.06
CA THR A 224 3.26 17.73 -0.87
C THR A 224 3.65 17.86 -2.35
N LEU A 225 4.96 17.86 -2.64
CA LEU A 225 5.45 17.86 -4.03
C LEU A 225 5.36 16.45 -4.63
N LEU A 226 5.61 15.42 -3.83
CA LEU A 226 5.66 14.02 -4.28
C LEU A 226 4.28 13.37 -4.41
N ALA A 227 3.27 13.86 -3.68
CA ALA A 227 1.92 13.28 -3.68
C ALA A 227 1.30 13.09 -5.07
N PRO A 228 1.37 14.05 -6.03
CA PRO A 228 0.83 13.82 -7.38
C PRO A 228 1.46 12.65 -8.12
N TYR A 229 2.76 12.39 -7.87
CA TYR A 229 3.48 11.31 -8.55
C TYR A 229 3.05 9.91 -8.07
N THR A 230 2.36 9.80 -6.93
CA THR A 230 1.81 8.50 -6.48
C THR A 230 0.73 8.00 -7.42
N TYR A 231 -0.01 8.90 -8.08
CA TYR A 231 -1.03 8.52 -9.06
C TYR A 231 -0.46 7.87 -10.33
N SER A 232 0.88 7.93 -10.55
CA SER A 232 1.52 7.10 -11.58
C SER A 232 1.28 5.61 -11.39
N GLY A 233 0.93 5.17 -10.16
CA GLY A 233 0.54 3.79 -9.87
C GLY A 233 -0.68 3.33 -10.65
N LEU A 234 -1.64 4.21 -10.94
CA LEU A 234 -2.78 3.87 -11.80
C LEU A 234 -2.32 3.59 -13.23
N VAL A 235 -1.40 4.39 -13.75
CA VAL A 235 -0.83 4.18 -15.10
C VAL A 235 -0.08 2.85 -15.15
N TRP A 236 0.77 2.56 -14.15
CA TRP A 236 1.46 1.28 -14.05
C TRP A 236 0.49 0.11 -13.92
N ALA A 237 -0.56 0.25 -13.10
CA ALA A 237 -1.58 -0.80 -12.91
C ALA A 237 -2.38 -1.07 -14.19
N MET A 238 -2.74 -0.04 -14.96
CA MET A 238 -3.39 -0.19 -16.26
C MET A 238 -2.48 -0.88 -17.28
N LEU A 239 -1.20 -0.44 -17.37
CA LEU A 239 -0.23 -1.02 -18.30
C LEU A 239 0.06 -2.49 -17.97
N LEU A 240 0.33 -2.81 -16.70
CA LEU A 240 0.58 -4.19 -16.26
C LEU A 240 -0.69 -5.03 -16.30
N GLY A 241 -1.85 -4.45 -16.00
CA GLY A 241 -3.15 -5.10 -16.11
C GLY A 241 -3.44 -5.55 -17.54
N LEU A 242 -3.16 -4.69 -18.52
CA LEU A 242 -3.32 -5.00 -19.93
C LEU A 242 -2.24 -5.99 -20.41
N ALA A 243 -0.96 -5.72 -20.13
CA ALA A 243 0.16 -6.49 -20.66
C ALA A 243 0.23 -7.92 -20.11
N VAL A 244 -0.08 -8.12 -18.81
CA VAL A 244 0.07 -9.41 -18.13
C VAL A 244 -1.24 -10.19 -18.09
N PHE A 245 -2.37 -9.50 -17.90
CA PHE A 245 -3.67 -10.14 -17.66
C PHE A 245 -4.69 -9.89 -18.78
N GLY A 246 -4.38 -9.07 -19.77
CA GLY A 246 -5.31 -8.70 -20.84
C GLY A 246 -6.49 -7.83 -20.38
N ASN A 247 -6.44 -7.29 -19.16
CA ASN A 247 -7.50 -6.53 -18.54
C ASN A 247 -7.25 -5.03 -18.66
N PHE A 248 -8.20 -4.31 -19.27
CA PHE A 248 -8.22 -2.85 -19.28
C PHE A 248 -9.48 -2.33 -18.57
N PRO A 249 -9.40 -1.25 -17.77
CA PRO A 249 -10.57 -0.70 -17.07
C PRO A 249 -11.69 -0.30 -18.02
N ASP A 250 -12.92 -0.56 -17.63
CA ASP A 250 -14.09 -0.11 -18.38
C ASP A 250 -14.37 1.40 -18.16
N GLY A 251 -15.36 1.94 -18.89
CA GLY A 251 -15.68 3.38 -18.82
C GLY A 251 -16.09 3.86 -17.42
N TRP A 252 -16.75 3.01 -16.63
CA TRP A 252 -17.14 3.34 -15.26
C TRP A 252 -15.91 3.38 -14.34
N SER A 253 -15.02 2.38 -14.46
CA SER A 253 -13.77 2.35 -13.73
C SER A 253 -12.91 3.58 -14.06
N LEU A 254 -12.77 3.94 -15.34
CA LEU A 254 -12.04 5.14 -15.76
C LEU A 254 -12.66 6.42 -15.20
N THR A 255 -13.99 6.52 -15.18
CA THR A 255 -14.70 7.68 -14.60
C THR A 255 -14.44 7.78 -13.11
N GLY A 256 -14.58 6.68 -12.35
CA GLY A 256 -14.28 6.65 -10.93
C GLY A 256 -12.83 6.98 -10.60
N MET A 257 -11.87 6.47 -11.40
CA MET A 257 -10.45 6.81 -11.30
C MET A 257 -10.20 8.31 -11.49
N ALA A 258 -10.83 8.92 -12.51
CA ALA A 258 -10.71 10.36 -12.75
C ALA A 258 -11.21 11.19 -11.57
N VAL A 259 -12.35 10.82 -10.97
CA VAL A 259 -12.91 11.48 -9.78
C VAL A 259 -11.97 11.36 -8.58
N ILE A 260 -11.42 10.15 -8.30
CA ILE A 260 -10.49 9.92 -7.20
C ILE A 260 -9.22 10.77 -7.39
N VAL A 261 -8.62 10.73 -8.58
CA VAL A 261 -7.41 11.50 -8.88
C VAL A 261 -7.65 12.98 -8.74
N ALA A 262 -8.74 13.51 -9.32
CA ALA A 262 -9.09 14.93 -9.22
C ALA A 262 -9.28 15.36 -7.74
N SER A 263 -9.99 14.58 -6.95
CA SER A 263 -10.21 14.81 -5.52
C SER A 263 -8.91 14.82 -4.72
N GLY A 264 -8.03 13.86 -4.97
CA GLY A 264 -6.74 13.75 -4.29
C GLY A 264 -5.77 14.88 -4.70
N LEU A 265 -5.73 15.25 -5.98
CA LEU A 265 -4.93 16.39 -6.45
C LEU A 265 -5.42 17.72 -5.88
N PHE A 266 -6.74 17.91 -5.80
CA PHE A 266 -7.34 19.08 -5.16
C PHE A 266 -6.91 19.16 -3.68
N LEU A 267 -6.99 18.06 -2.95
CA LEU A 267 -6.56 17.98 -1.55
C LEU A 267 -5.07 18.30 -1.38
N ALA A 268 -4.21 17.74 -2.23
CA ALA A 268 -2.77 17.97 -2.21
C ALA A 268 -2.41 19.43 -2.51
N ASN A 269 -3.08 20.06 -3.48
CA ASN A 269 -2.84 21.47 -3.81
C ASN A 269 -3.25 22.42 -2.67
N ARG A 270 -4.35 22.15 -1.97
CA ARG A 270 -4.74 22.96 -0.82
C ARG A 270 -3.73 22.89 0.32
N GLN A 271 -3.20 21.71 0.61
CA GLN A 271 -2.15 21.57 1.63
C GLN A 271 -0.90 22.39 1.29
N ARG A 272 -0.51 22.47 0.02
CA ARG A 272 0.60 23.34 -0.42
C ARG A 272 0.34 24.83 -0.15
N LEU A 273 -0.89 25.29 -0.39
CA LEU A 273 -1.25 26.69 -0.20
C LEU A 273 -1.31 27.10 1.27
N THR A 274 -1.73 26.17 2.16
CA THR A 274 -1.78 26.42 3.60
C THR A 274 -0.38 26.51 4.21
N VAL A 275 0.55 25.64 3.79
CA VAL A 275 1.96 25.67 4.26
C VAL A 275 2.73 26.90 3.79
N ARG A 276 2.35 27.54 2.66
CA ARG A 276 2.99 28.77 2.17
C ARG A 276 2.50 30.03 2.87
N ARG A 277 1.38 29.98 3.59
CA ARG A 277 0.75 31.14 4.26
C ARG A 277 1.00 31.20 5.76
N GLY A 278 1.58 30.19 6.35
CA GLY A 278 2.03 30.14 7.75
C GLY A 278 3.55 30.07 7.86
#